data_7371b04ceba9994393c57c84e8d052a1
#
_entry.id   7371b04ceba9994393c57c84e8d052a1
#
_cell.length_a   1.000
_cell.length_b   1.000
_cell.length_c   1.000
_cell.angle_alpha   90.00
_cell.angle_beta   90.00
_cell.angle_gamma   90.00
#
_symmetry.space_group_name_H-M   'P 1'
#
loop_
_entity.id
_entity.type
_entity.pdbx_description
1 polymer ?
#
loop_
_entity_poly.entity_id
_entity_poly.type
_entity_poly.pdbx_seq_one_letter_code
_entity_poly.pdbx_strand_id
1 'polypeptide(L)'
;MKQIIQDMKSGQTILEEVPVPQIKSGYVLIKTTRSLVSLGTERMLVEFGKSNLIDKARQQPDKVKQVLDKIKTDGLMPTLEAVFNKLGQPLPLGYCNVGRVIAVGNGVTEFKVGDRVASNGAHAEFVCVPKNLVAKIPDNVSDEEASFTVIGSIGLQGIRLLN
;
A
#
# COMPACT_ATOMS: atom_id res chain seq x y z
N MET A 1 -10.48 5.32 12.03
CA MET A 1 -9.30 4.47 12.24
C MET A 1 -8.03 5.24 11.98
N LYS A 2 -6.94 4.85 12.64
CA LYS A 2 -5.61 5.44 12.40
C LYS A 2 -4.91 4.75 11.24
N GLN A 3 -4.23 5.54 10.41
CA GLN A 3 -3.47 5.07 9.25
C GLN A 3 -2.22 5.92 9.06
N ILE A 4 -1.09 5.30 8.69
CA ILE A 4 0.14 6.01 8.34
C ILE A 4 0.11 6.39 6.87
N ILE A 5 0.27 7.67 6.59
CA ILE A 5 0.16 8.27 5.27
C ILE A 5 1.40 9.10 4.96
N GLN A 6 1.92 8.99 3.75
CA GLN A 6 2.92 9.91 3.19
C GLN A 6 2.21 10.96 2.35
N ASP A 7 2.31 12.21 2.77
CA ASP A 7 1.92 13.35 1.95
C ASP A 7 3.05 13.69 0.98
N MET A 8 2.79 13.50 -0.30
CA MET A 8 3.78 13.75 -1.36
C MET A 8 3.96 15.24 -1.69
N LYS A 9 3.04 16.09 -1.21
CA LYS A 9 3.11 17.54 -1.42
C LYS A 9 3.94 18.23 -0.35
N SER A 10 3.66 17.94 0.91
CA SER A 10 4.40 18.51 2.06
C SER A 10 5.67 17.71 2.39
N GLY A 11 5.77 16.45 1.93
CA GLY A 11 6.85 15.55 2.27
C GLY A 11 6.77 14.96 3.67
N GLN A 12 5.66 15.16 4.38
CA GLN A 12 5.48 14.68 5.76
C GLN A 12 4.88 13.27 5.79
N THR A 13 5.38 12.45 6.71
CA THR A 13 4.75 11.20 7.12
C THR A 13 3.88 11.50 8.34
N ILE A 14 2.58 11.25 8.23
CA ILE A 14 1.59 11.60 9.25
C ILE A 14 0.78 10.38 9.69
N LEU A 15 0.32 10.40 10.93
CA LEU A 15 -0.70 9.49 11.44
C LEU A 15 -2.05 10.19 11.31
N GLU A 16 -2.88 9.72 10.38
CA GLU A 16 -4.16 10.34 10.04
C GLU A 16 -5.33 9.53 10.57
N GLU A 17 -6.41 10.21 10.96
CA GLU A 17 -7.67 9.57 11.28
C GLU A 17 -8.59 9.56 10.05
N VAL A 18 -8.86 8.36 9.54
CA VAL A 18 -9.67 8.15 8.33
C VAL A 18 -10.86 7.22 8.63
N PRO A 19 -11.92 7.25 7.84
CA PRO A 19 -13.03 6.29 7.99
C PRO A 19 -12.53 4.84 7.85
N VAL A 20 -13.19 3.91 8.57
CA VAL A 20 -12.95 2.47 8.38
C VAL A 20 -13.43 2.07 6.98
N PRO A 21 -12.62 1.32 6.20
CA PRO A 21 -13.02 0.90 4.87
C PRO A 21 -14.26 -0.03 4.92
N GLN A 22 -15.18 0.18 3.98
CA GLN A 22 -16.33 -0.71 3.83
C GLN A 22 -15.93 -1.98 3.08
N ILE A 23 -16.55 -3.10 3.46
CA ILE A 23 -16.32 -4.38 2.78
C ILE A 23 -16.85 -4.33 1.33
N LYS A 24 -16.09 -4.89 0.40
CA LYS A 24 -16.40 -4.98 -1.03
C LYS A 24 -16.52 -6.43 -1.46
N SER A 25 -17.25 -6.71 -2.54
CA SER A 25 -17.28 -8.04 -3.16
C SER A 25 -15.88 -8.50 -3.56
N GLY A 26 -15.50 -9.74 -3.23
CA GLY A 26 -14.18 -10.30 -3.48
C GLY A 26 -13.07 -9.83 -2.53
N TYR A 27 -13.41 -9.07 -1.47
CA TYR A 27 -12.45 -8.50 -0.52
C TYR A 27 -12.63 -9.08 0.88
N VAL A 28 -11.58 -8.95 1.67
CA VAL A 28 -11.53 -9.34 3.09
C VAL A 28 -11.23 -8.08 3.92
N LEU A 29 -12.03 -7.82 4.94
CA LEU A 29 -11.79 -6.75 5.91
C LEU A 29 -11.07 -7.34 7.12
N ILE A 30 -9.91 -6.79 7.43
CA ILE A 30 -8.98 -7.31 8.43
C ILE A 30 -8.76 -6.23 9.50
N LYS A 31 -8.87 -6.60 10.77
CA LYS A 31 -8.38 -5.81 11.91
C LYS A 31 -6.92 -6.16 12.13
N THR A 32 -6.05 -5.19 11.95
CA THR A 32 -4.59 -5.35 12.04
C THR A 32 -4.15 -5.68 13.48
N THR A 33 -3.26 -6.64 13.63
CA THR A 33 -2.55 -6.94 14.88
C THR A 33 -1.08 -6.56 14.81
N ARG A 34 -0.45 -6.76 13.64
CA ARG A 34 0.95 -6.41 13.35
C ARG A 34 1.09 -5.92 11.92
N SER A 35 2.06 -5.05 11.71
CA SER A 35 2.53 -4.71 10.36
C SER A 35 4.05 -4.53 10.38
N LEU A 36 4.72 -5.00 9.32
CA LEU A 36 6.16 -4.92 9.18
C LEU A 36 6.54 -3.73 8.31
N VAL A 37 7.43 -2.89 8.80
CA VAL A 37 8.01 -1.77 8.02
C VAL A 37 9.13 -2.29 7.12
N SER A 38 8.98 -2.10 5.83
CA SER A 38 10.01 -2.39 4.83
C SER A 38 10.95 -1.21 4.66
N LEU A 39 12.09 -1.25 5.35
CA LEU A 39 13.05 -0.14 5.39
C LEU A 39 13.50 0.34 4.00
N GLY A 40 13.69 -0.57 3.04
CA GLY A 40 14.12 -0.20 1.68
C GLY A 40 13.03 0.54 0.90
N THR A 41 11.89 -0.11 0.72
CA THR A 41 10.79 0.42 -0.13
C THR A 41 10.13 1.64 0.49
N GLU A 42 9.83 1.59 1.78
CA GLU A 42 9.12 2.70 2.45
C GLU A 42 10.02 3.91 2.65
N ARG A 43 11.31 3.70 2.96
CA ARG A 43 12.30 4.77 2.98
C ARG A 43 12.38 5.48 1.62
N MET A 44 12.40 4.74 0.52
CA MET A 44 12.41 5.32 -0.83
C MET A 44 11.15 6.20 -1.07
N LEU A 45 9.97 5.74 -0.65
CA LEU A 45 8.73 6.50 -0.77
C LEU A 45 8.75 7.79 0.07
N VAL A 46 9.25 7.70 1.31
CA VAL A 46 9.37 8.86 2.21
C VAL A 46 10.40 9.86 1.67
N GLU A 47 11.57 9.40 1.22
CA GLU A 47 12.61 10.25 0.63
C GLU A 47 12.12 10.92 -0.67
N PHE A 48 11.40 10.17 -1.52
CA PHE A 48 10.74 10.75 -2.69
C PHE A 48 9.70 11.80 -2.29
N GLY A 49 8.88 11.54 -1.27
CA GLY A 49 7.93 12.52 -0.73
C GLY A 49 8.59 13.83 -0.29
N LYS A 50 9.74 13.73 0.39
CA LYS A 50 10.51 14.88 0.90
C LYS A 50 11.28 15.64 -0.18
N SER A 51 11.55 15.05 -1.34
CA SER A 51 12.32 15.69 -2.40
C SER A 51 11.53 16.85 -3.03
N ASN A 52 12.26 17.85 -3.54
CA ASN A 52 11.67 18.97 -4.26
C ASN A 52 11.15 18.52 -5.65
N LEU A 53 10.38 19.37 -6.34
CA LEU A 53 9.78 19.05 -7.64
C LEU A 53 10.81 18.71 -8.72
N ILE A 54 11.97 19.36 -8.69
CA ILE A 54 13.06 19.11 -9.66
C ILE A 54 13.64 17.72 -9.44
N ASP A 55 13.90 17.35 -8.19
CA ASP A 55 14.45 16.03 -7.86
C ASP A 55 13.40 14.92 -8.06
N LYS A 56 12.13 15.18 -7.77
CA LYS A 56 11.03 14.27 -8.15
C LYS A 56 10.98 14.02 -9.66
N ALA A 57 11.14 15.08 -10.46
CA ALA A 57 11.20 14.97 -11.92
C ALA A 57 12.40 14.16 -12.39
N ARG A 58 13.58 14.38 -11.82
CA ARG A 58 14.81 13.62 -12.15
C ARG A 58 14.71 12.15 -11.80
N GLN A 59 14.05 11.81 -10.69
CA GLN A 59 13.85 10.42 -10.25
C GLN A 59 12.81 9.67 -11.10
N GLN A 60 11.95 10.39 -11.85
CA GLN A 60 10.85 9.82 -12.62
C GLN A 60 10.79 10.35 -14.06
N PRO A 61 11.83 10.11 -14.88
CA PRO A 61 11.93 10.68 -16.23
C PRO A 61 10.75 10.26 -17.14
N ASP A 62 10.27 9.03 -17.00
CA ASP A 62 9.12 8.54 -17.77
C ASP A 62 7.82 9.30 -17.44
N LYS A 63 7.64 9.70 -16.18
CA LYS A 63 6.49 10.52 -15.78
C LYS A 63 6.61 11.94 -16.31
N VAL A 64 7.82 12.49 -16.34
CA VAL A 64 8.07 13.81 -16.96
C VAL A 64 7.72 13.78 -18.44
N LYS A 65 8.11 12.73 -19.18
CA LYS A 65 7.72 12.57 -20.59
C LYS A 65 6.22 12.51 -20.78
N GLN A 66 5.51 11.72 -19.94
CA GLN A 66 4.05 11.66 -19.96
C GLN A 66 3.39 13.03 -19.70
N VAL A 67 3.95 13.82 -18.77
CA VAL A 67 3.47 15.19 -18.49
C VAL A 67 3.70 16.10 -19.70
N LEU A 68 4.88 16.04 -20.33
CA LEU A 68 5.17 16.83 -21.54
C LEU A 68 4.26 16.47 -22.71
N ASP A 69 3.98 15.18 -22.93
CA ASP A 69 3.07 14.73 -23.97
C ASP A 69 1.61 15.19 -23.66
N LYS A 70 1.23 15.13 -22.38
CA LYS A 70 -0.09 15.61 -21.94
C LYS A 70 -0.23 17.14 -22.07
N ILE A 71 0.84 17.93 -21.89
CA ILE A 71 0.81 19.36 -22.17
C ILE A 71 0.50 19.65 -23.65
N LYS A 72 1.03 18.82 -24.57
CA LYS A 72 0.75 18.98 -26.00
C LYS A 72 -0.69 18.70 -26.39
N THR A 73 -1.34 17.75 -25.69
CA THR A 73 -2.72 17.34 -25.97
C THR A 73 -3.76 18.20 -25.24
N ASP A 74 -3.58 18.39 -23.95
CA ASP A 74 -4.58 18.97 -23.04
C ASP A 74 -4.27 20.43 -22.67
N GLY A 75 -3.06 20.91 -23.02
CA GLY A 75 -2.57 22.24 -22.65
C GLY A 75 -1.86 22.26 -21.28
N LEU A 76 -1.15 23.39 -21.02
CA LEU A 76 -0.29 23.55 -19.85
C LEU A 76 -1.08 23.58 -18.53
N MET A 77 -2.11 24.43 -18.42
CA MET A 77 -2.84 24.65 -17.17
C MET A 77 -3.59 23.41 -16.67
N PRO A 78 -4.38 22.69 -17.49
CA PRO A 78 -5.05 21.46 -17.06
C PRO A 78 -4.06 20.36 -16.65
N THR A 79 -2.91 20.30 -17.33
CA THR A 79 -1.87 19.30 -17.00
C THR A 79 -1.19 19.62 -15.68
N LEU A 80 -0.85 20.88 -15.39
CA LEU A 80 -0.28 21.29 -14.10
C LEU A 80 -1.25 21.00 -12.97
N GLU A 81 -2.52 21.34 -13.12
CA GLU A 81 -3.55 21.04 -12.13
C GLU A 81 -3.66 19.53 -11.85
N ALA A 82 -3.67 18.71 -12.89
CA ALA A 82 -3.69 17.25 -12.75
C ALA A 82 -2.45 16.70 -12.01
N VAL A 83 -1.27 17.25 -12.26
CA VAL A 83 -0.02 16.87 -11.56
C VAL A 83 -0.09 17.26 -10.09
N PHE A 84 -0.50 18.49 -9.77
CA PHE A 84 -0.63 18.94 -8.38
C PHE A 84 -1.70 18.18 -7.62
N ASN A 85 -2.83 17.85 -8.24
CA ASN A 85 -3.88 17.03 -7.65
C ASN A 85 -3.36 15.62 -7.35
N LYS A 86 -2.57 15.03 -8.24
CA LYS A 86 -1.98 13.70 -8.04
C LYS A 86 -0.92 13.70 -6.94
N LEU A 87 -0.08 14.72 -6.84
CA LEU A 87 0.88 14.89 -5.74
C LEU A 87 0.19 15.21 -4.40
N GLY A 88 -0.99 15.81 -4.43
CA GLY A 88 -1.81 16.08 -3.25
C GLY A 88 -2.60 14.87 -2.72
N GLN A 89 -2.60 13.74 -3.45
CA GLN A 89 -3.23 12.53 -2.96
C GLN A 89 -2.35 11.84 -1.90
N PRO A 90 -2.86 11.65 -0.67
CA PRO A 90 -2.11 10.97 0.38
C PRO A 90 -1.83 9.51 -0.02
N LEU A 91 -0.61 9.05 0.18
CA LEU A 91 -0.20 7.67 -0.10
C LEU A 91 -0.16 6.87 1.19
N PRO A 92 -1.01 5.85 1.37
CA PRO A 92 -0.88 4.91 2.48
C PRO A 92 0.48 4.20 2.46
N LEU A 93 1.20 4.20 3.59
CA LEU A 93 2.44 3.45 3.73
C LEU A 93 2.17 2.03 4.23
N GLY A 94 3.10 1.13 3.90
CA GLY A 94 3.07 -0.27 4.29
C GLY A 94 2.40 -1.17 3.26
N TYR A 95 2.83 -2.44 3.28
CA TYR A 95 2.29 -3.52 2.45
C TYR A 95 2.52 -4.91 3.06
N CYS A 96 2.86 -4.97 4.34
CA CYS A 96 3.04 -6.21 5.11
C CYS A 96 2.17 -6.14 6.36
N ASN A 97 0.98 -6.71 6.27
CA ASN A 97 -0.04 -6.64 7.31
C ASN A 97 -0.42 -8.03 7.79
N VAL A 98 -0.61 -8.16 9.09
CA VAL A 98 -1.17 -9.35 9.76
C VAL A 98 -2.33 -8.93 10.62
N GLY A 99 -3.37 -9.75 10.67
CA GLY A 99 -4.52 -9.47 11.50
C GLY A 99 -5.57 -10.57 11.52
N ARG A 100 -6.74 -10.20 12.00
CA ARG A 100 -7.91 -11.08 12.04
C ARG A 100 -8.99 -10.58 11.10
N VAL A 101 -9.56 -11.51 10.36
CA VAL A 101 -10.72 -11.24 9.50
C VAL A 101 -11.91 -10.84 10.37
N ILE A 102 -12.52 -9.68 10.08
CA ILE A 102 -13.71 -9.18 10.76
C ILE A 102 -14.95 -9.14 9.85
N ALA A 103 -14.74 -9.14 8.52
CA ALA A 103 -15.80 -9.33 7.54
C ALA A 103 -15.23 -9.88 6.22
N VAL A 104 -16.08 -10.60 5.48
CA VAL A 104 -15.77 -11.10 4.13
C VAL A 104 -16.81 -10.60 3.14
N GLY A 105 -16.37 -10.21 1.96
CA GLY A 105 -17.25 -9.75 0.88
C GLY A 105 -17.88 -10.90 0.10
N ASN A 106 -18.90 -10.59 -0.69
CA ASN A 106 -19.53 -11.57 -1.55
C ASN A 106 -18.48 -12.25 -2.47
N GLY A 107 -18.62 -13.57 -2.65
CA GLY A 107 -17.67 -14.36 -3.48
C GLY A 107 -16.35 -14.73 -2.80
N VAL A 108 -16.22 -14.47 -1.49
CA VAL A 108 -15.11 -14.94 -0.66
C VAL A 108 -15.57 -16.17 0.12
N THR A 109 -15.05 -17.33 -0.22
CA THR A 109 -15.38 -18.63 0.43
C THR A 109 -14.18 -19.22 1.18
N GLU A 110 -12.97 -18.72 0.88
CA GLU A 110 -11.70 -19.23 1.42
C GLU A 110 -11.42 -18.75 2.86
N PHE A 111 -12.05 -17.64 3.25
CA PHE A 111 -11.85 -17.00 4.56
C PHE A 111 -13.17 -16.85 5.31
N LYS A 112 -13.07 -16.85 6.64
CA LYS A 112 -14.20 -16.58 7.56
C LYS A 112 -13.79 -15.60 8.65
N VAL A 113 -14.78 -14.98 9.29
CA VAL A 113 -14.55 -14.10 10.44
C VAL A 113 -13.81 -14.86 11.54
N GLY A 114 -12.78 -14.25 12.11
CA GLY A 114 -11.90 -14.82 13.11
C GLY A 114 -10.62 -15.46 12.56
N ASP A 115 -10.53 -15.77 11.26
CA ASP A 115 -9.31 -16.32 10.67
C ASP A 115 -8.13 -15.35 10.88
N ARG A 116 -6.97 -15.91 11.25
CA ARG A 116 -5.69 -15.19 11.27
C ARG A 116 -5.12 -15.16 9.86
N VAL A 117 -4.74 -13.97 9.39
CA VAL A 117 -4.30 -13.79 8.00
C VAL A 117 -3.14 -12.81 7.87
N ALA A 118 -2.25 -13.10 6.91
CA ALA A 118 -1.27 -12.17 6.38
C ALA A 118 -1.80 -11.58 5.07
N SER A 119 -1.51 -10.30 4.81
CA SER A 119 -1.96 -9.60 3.61
C SER A 119 -1.00 -8.49 3.20
N ASN A 120 -1.20 -7.92 2.00
CA ASN A 120 -0.47 -6.74 1.55
C ASN A 120 -1.12 -5.41 1.99
N GLY A 121 -1.88 -5.43 3.07
CA GLY A 121 -2.50 -4.22 3.63
C GLY A 121 -1.49 -3.20 4.14
N ALA A 122 -1.89 -1.93 4.14
CA ALA A 122 -1.09 -0.81 4.63
C ALA A 122 -0.96 -0.79 6.17
N HIS A 123 -0.14 0.13 6.70
CA HIS A 123 -0.06 0.42 8.13
C HIS A 123 -1.30 1.18 8.59
N ALA A 124 -2.34 0.44 8.94
CA ALA A 124 -3.63 0.95 9.38
C ALA A 124 -4.27 0.00 10.39
N GLU A 125 -5.16 0.50 11.24
CA GLU A 125 -5.89 -0.35 12.21
C GLU A 125 -6.82 -1.35 11.52
N PHE A 126 -7.36 -0.99 10.34
CA PHE A 126 -8.19 -1.86 9.51
C PHE A 126 -7.77 -1.74 8.06
N VAL A 127 -7.76 -2.86 7.34
CA VAL A 127 -7.45 -2.91 5.91
C VAL A 127 -8.48 -3.75 5.18
N CYS A 128 -8.89 -3.30 3.99
CA CYS A 128 -9.78 -4.04 3.10
C CYS A 128 -9.01 -4.42 1.84
N VAL A 129 -8.68 -5.70 1.69
CA VAL A 129 -7.79 -6.21 0.64
C VAL A 129 -8.48 -7.27 -0.22
N PRO A 130 -8.12 -7.37 -1.52
CA PRO A 130 -8.61 -8.44 -2.37
C PRO A 130 -8.23 -9.82 -1.82
N LYS A 131 -9.10 -10.81 -1.92
CA LYS A 131 -8.90 -12.15 -1.39
C LYS A 131 -7.62 -12.85 -1.90
N ASN A 132 -7.20 -12.57 -3.13
CA ASN A 132 -5.98 -13.11 -3.73
C ASN A 132 -4.68 -12.52 -3.16
N LEU A 133 -4.76 -11.51 -2.32
CA LEU A 133 -3.63 -10.89 -1.61
C LEU A 133 -3.71 -11.15 -0.09
N VAL A 134 -4.40 -12.23 0.28
CA VAL A 134 -4.58 -12.68 1.67
C VAL A 134 -4.20 -14.16 1.76
N ALA A 135 -3.49 -14.52 2.83
CA ALA A 135 -3.13 -15.91 3.13
C ALA A 135 -3.45 -16.23 4.60
N LYS A 136 -3.96 -17.44 4.87
CA LYS A 136 -4.15 -17.92 6.25
C LYS A 136 -2.80 -18.17 6.93
N ILE A 137 -2.72 -17.83 8.19
CA ILE A 137 -1.55 -18.09 9.03
C ILE A 137 -1.77 -19.41 9.75
N PRO A 138 -0.83 -20.39 9.64
CA PRO A 138 -0.88 -21.62 10.42
C PRO A 138 -0.85 -21.37 11.92
N ASP A 139 -1.45 -22.26 12.72
CA ASP A 139 -1.56 -22.08 14.17
C ASP A 139 -0.21 -22.03 14.89
N ASN A 140 0.80 -22.72 14.35
CA ASN A 140 2.16 -22.76 14.88
C ASN A 140 3.05 -21.58 14.47
N VAL A 141 2.52 -20.61 13.71
CA VAL A 141 3.22 -19.39 13.27
C VAL A 141 2.68 -18.20 14.03
N SER A 142 3.54 -17.41 14.66
CA SER A 142 3.15 -16.18 15.36
C SER A 142 2.77 -15.06 14.38
N ASP A 143 2.08 -14.02 14.87
CA ASP A 143 1.75 -12.85 14.05
C ASP A 143 3.01 -12.07 13.66
N GLU A 144 4.03 -12.06 14.52
CA GLU A 144 5.34 -11.46 14.27
C GLU A 144 6.06 -12.15 13.10
N GLU A 145 6.16 -13.48 13.12
CA GLU A 145 6.76 -14.25 12.02
C GLU A 145 5.96 -14.09 10.73
N ALA A 146 4.64 -14.17 10.81
CA ALA A 146 3.75 -14.01 9.66
C ALA A 146 3.85 -12.62 9.01
N SER A 147 4.27 -11.58 9.74
CA SER A 147 4.45 -10.23 9.17
C SER A 147 5.50 -10.17 8.06
N PHE A 148 6.43 -11.14 8.01
CA PHE A 148 7.44 -11.27 6.94
C PHE A 148 6.92 -11.96 5.67
N THR A 149 5.69 -12.47 5.65
CA THR A 149 5.15 -13.28 4.54
C THR A 149 5.28 -12.59 3.19
N VAL A 150 4.91 -11.32 3.09
CA VAL A 150 4.92 -10.59 1.81
C VAL A 150 6.36 -10.40 1.30
N ILE A 151 7.28 -9.95 2.16
CA ILE A 151 8.69 -9.78 1.78
C ILE A 151 9.33 -11.14 1.48
N GLY A 152 9.05 -12.16 2.27
CA GLY A 152 9.51 -13.53 2.04
C GLY A 152 9.03 -14.10 0.70
N SER A 153 7.79 -13.81 0.31
CA SER A 153 7.23 -14.22 -0.98
C SER A 153 7.96 -13.59 -2.16
N ILE A 154 8.35 -12.32 -2.05
CA ILE A 154 9.14 -11.62 -3.09
C ILE A 154 10.52 -12.27 -3.21
N GLY A 155 11.20 -12.54 -2.09
CA GLY A 155 12.49 -13.23 -2.07
C GLY A 155 12.41 -14.65 -2.66
N LEU A 156 11.40 -15.42 -2.25
CA LEU A 156 11.17 -16.77 -2.78
C LEU A 156 10.90 -16.78 -4.29
N GLN A 157 10.15 -15.79 -4.79
CA GLN A 157 9.93 -15.64 -6.23
C GLN A 157 11.25 -15.39 -6.98
N GLY A 158 12.14 -14.55 -6.44
CA GLY A 158 13.47 -14.31 -7.00
C GLY A 158 14.29 -15.61 -7.08
N ILE A 159 14.31 -16.42 -6.01
CA ILE A 159 15.00 -17.71 -5.97
C ILE A 159 14.43 -18.67 -7.03
N ARG A 160 13.11 -18.75 -7.18
CA ARG A 160 12.46 -19.62 -8.18
C ARG A 160 12.74 -19.23 -9.63
N LEU A 161 13.04 -17.98 -9.91
CA LEU A 161 13.38 -17.50 -11.25
C LEU A 161 14.85 -17.77 -11.63
N LEU A 162 15.69 -18.20 -10.68
CA LEU A 162 17.08 -18.57 -10.92
C LEU A 162 17.27 -20.03 -11.34
N ASN A 163 16.23 -20.87 -11.33
CA ASN A 163 16.24 -22.28 -11.71
C ASN A 163 15.66 -22.51 -13.11
#